data_edeca2755c945bb49fe15b048a594ae9
#
_entry.id   edeca2755c945bb49fe15b048a594ae9
#
_cell.length_a   1.000
_cell.length_b   1.000
_cell.length_c   1.000
_cell.angle_alpha   90.00
_cell.angle_beta   90.00
_cell.angle_gamma   90.00
#
_symmetry.space_group_name_H-M   'P 1'
#
loop_
_entity.id
_entity.type
_entity.pdbx_description
1 polymer ?
#
loop_
_entity_poly.entity_id
_entity_poly.type
_entity_poly.pdbx_seq_one_letter_code
_entity_poly.pdbx_strand_id
1 'polypeptide(L)'
;KSVSEYATADVRYWSICLGSAETYSYASIYDEEMPKVDKEGFVTFIIADANSAKLPDLQAKAEANDGTYILTWNRKEQGDGILALYRNMVINENYQHSMRKLMESVSLAASGDMSEFNPMTMLAMLAMGNWGPQGYKFSEDDFLSDSFNYANIRRMK
;
A
#
# COMPACT_ATOMS: atom_id res chain seq x y z
N LYS A 1 4.78 -17.97 -5.24
CA LYS A 1 5.73 -18.56 -4.25
C LYS A 1 5.61 -20.08 -4.25
N SER A 2 6.73 -20.79 -4.16
CA SER A 2 6.75 -22.24 -3.92
C SER A 2 6.39 -22.57 -2.47
N VAL A 3 6.07 -23.84 -2.16
CA VAL A 3 5.77 -24.27 -0.78
C VAL A 3 6.93 -23.95 0.17
N SER A 4 8.18 -24.09 -0.30
CA SER A 4 9.37 -23.77 0.50
C SER A 4 9.51 -22.28 0.78
N GLU A 5 9.17 -21.42 -0.19
CA GLU A 5 9.16 -19.96 0.00
C GLU A 5 8.09 -19.51 0.99
N TYR A 6 6.91 -20.15 0.98
CA TYR A 6 5.89 -19.87 2.00
C TYR A 6 6.34 -20.24 3.41
N ALA A 7 7.11 -21.32 3.55
CA ALA A 7 7.59 -21.77 4.86
C ALA A 7 8.58 -20.79 5.50
N THR A 8 9.34 -20.08 4.68
CA THR A 8 10.42 -19.16 5.14
C THR A 8 10.08 -17.68 5.00
N ALA A 9 8.99 -17.35 4.30
CA ALA A 9 8.58 -15.95 4.08
C ALA A 9 8.22 -15.25 5.38
N ASP A 10 8.65 -14.01 5.54
CA ASP A 10 8.27 -13.13 6.66
C ASP A 10 6.77 -12.82 6.64
N VAL A 11 6.21 -12.62 5.45
CA VAL A 11 4.79 -12.45 5.19
C VAL A 11 4.36 -13.43 4.11
N ARG A 12 3.44 -14.32 4.43
CA ARG A 12 2.99 -15.35 3.49
C ARG A 12 1.88 -14.88 2.56
N TYR A 13 1.09 -13.94 3.03
CA TYR A 13 0.02 -13.31 2.25
C TYR A 13 -0.04 -11.82 2.57
N TRP A 14 -0.18 -11.00 1.53
CA TRP A 14 -0.47 -9.58 1.68
C TRP A 14 -1.36 -9.08 0.55
N SER A 15 -2.09 -8.02 0.80
CA SER A 15 -2.99 -7.40 -0.17
C SER A 15 -3.14 -5.91 0.09
N ILE A 16 -3.51 -5.19 -0.97
CA ILE A 16 -4.03 -3.83 -0.88
C ILE A 16 -5.51 -3.87 -1.22
N CYS A 17 -6.33 -3.29 -0.36
CA CYS A 17 -7.77 -3.16 -0.57
C CYS A 17 -8.14 -1.69 -0.60
N LEU A 18 -9.01 -1.32 -1.53
CA LEU A 18 -9.65 -0.01 -1.58
C LEU A 18 -11.06 -0.09 -1.01
N GLY A 19 -11.42 0.87 -0.20
CA GLY A 19 -12.74 1.00 0.38
C GLY A 19 -13.05 2.44 0.75
N SER A 20 -14.20 2.68 1.34
CA SER A 20 -14.55 3.95 1.98
C SER A 20 -14.98 3.70 3.43
N ALA A 21 -15.16 4.78 4.20
CA ALA A 21 -15.66 4.67 5.57
C ALA A 21 -17.10 4.11 5.64
N GLU A 22 -17.85 4.24 4.56
CA GLU A 22 -19.26 3.86 4.47
C GLU A 22 -19.47 2.52 3.74
N THR A 23 -18.51 2.11 2.91
CA THR A 23 -18.61 0.90 2.10
C THR A 23 -17.45 -0.04 2.36
N TYR A 24 -17.74 -1.33 2.24
CA TYR A 24 -16.71 -2.36 2.27
C TYR A 24 -15.74 -2.23 1.08
N SER A 25 -14.70 -3.05 1.08
CA SER A 25 -13.74 -3.11 -0.01
C SER A 25 -14.44 -3.32 -1.36
N TYR A 26 -14.16 -2.46 -2.33
CA TYR A 26 -14.71 -2.52 -3.69
C TYR A 26 -13.64 -2.84 -4.74
N ALA A 27 -12.38 -2.78 -4.39
CA ALA A 27 -11.28 -3.25 -5.21
C ALA A 27 -10.17 -3.81 -4.32
N SER A 28 -9.54 -4.86 -4.75
CA SER A 28 -8.38 -5.42 -4.05
C SER A 28 -7.44 -6.07 -5.05
N ILE A 29 -6.17 -6.13 -4.66
CA ILE A 29 -5.13 -6.91 -5.35
C ILE A 29 -4.28 -7.59 -4.28
N TYR A 30 -3.88 -8.82 -4.52
CA TYR A 30 -3.10 -9.62 -3.57
C TYR A 30 -1.79 -10.12 -4.20
N ASP A 31 -0.90 -10.61 -3.37
CA ASP A 31 0.49 -10.90 -3.76
C ASP A 31 0.66 -11.88 -4.93
N GLU A 32 -0.26 -12.82 -5.12
CA GLU A 32 -0.21 -13.74 -6.27
C GLU A 32 -0.61 -13.06 -7.60
N GLU A 33 -1.42 -12.00 -7.55
CA GLU A 33 -1.77 -11.18 -8.71
C GLU A 33 -0.66 -10.18 -9.06
N MET A 34 0.36 -10.06 -8.22
CA MET A 34 1.48 -9.15 -8.35
C MET A 34 2.81 -9.92 -8.48
N PRO A 35 3.00 -10.66 -9.58
CA PRO A 35 4.15 -11.55 -9.72
C PRO A 35 5.48 -10.83 -9.87
N LYS A 36 5.46 -9.52 -10.13
CA LYS A 36 6.65 -8.73 -10.37
C LYS A 36 6.86 -7.68 -9.30
N VAL A 37 8.10 -7.47 -8.97
CA VAL A 37 8.61 -6.31 -8.24
C VAL A 37 9.55 -5.55 -9.17
N ASP A 38 9.81 -4.28 -8.89
CA ASP A 38 10.83 -3.56 -9.64
C ASP A 38 12.25 -4.03 -9.28
N LYS A 39 13.25 -3.45 -9.94
CA LYS A 39 14.67 -3.82 -9.77
C LYS A 39 15.19 -3.62 -8.35
N GLU A 40 14.52 -2.79 -7.56
CA GLU A 40 14.87 -2.47 -6.17
C GLU A 40 14.02 -3.27 -5.17
N GLY A 41 13.12 -4.13 -5.64
CA GLY A 41 12.26 -4.97 -4.81
C GLY A 41 10.98 -4.29 -4.32
N PHE A 42 10.58 -3.17 -4.93
CA PHE A 42 9.36 -2.46 -4.56
C PHE A 42 8.17 -2.83 -5.45
N VAL A 43 7.00 -2.70 -4.87
CA VAL A 43 5.72 -2.69 -5.57
C VAL A 43 5.11 -1.30 -5.46
N THR A 44 4.66 -0.76 -6.58
CA THR A 44 4.01 0.55 -6.66
C THR A 44 2.54 0.36 -7.03
N PHE A 45 1.66 0.96 -6.24
CA PHE A 45 0.23 1.00 -6.53
C PHE A 45 -0.17 2.38 -6.99
N ILE A 46 -0.81 2.44 -8.14
CA ILE A 46 -1.48 3.64 -8.64
C ILE A 46 -2.96 3.49 -8.34
N ILE A 47 -3.52 4.46 -7.64
CA ILE A 47 -4.96 4.52 -7.37
C ILE A 47 -5.53 5.62 -8.25
N ALA A 48 -6.40 5.25 -9.20
CA ALA A 48 -6.95 6.16 -10.18
C ALA A 48 -8.48 6.11 -10.24
N ASP A 49 -9.11 7.22 -10.67
CA ASP A 49 -10.55 7.25 -10.92
C ASP A 49 -10.90 6.39 -12.13
N ALA A 50 -11.81 5.44 -11.96
CA ALA A 50 -12.30 4.58 -13.02
C ALA A 50 -12.99 5.35 -14.17
N ASN A 51 -13.41 6.59 -13.91
CA ASN A 51 -14.06 7.46 -14.90
C ASN A 51 -13.09 8.46 -15.55
N SER A 52 -11.80 8.40 -15.23
CA SER A 52 -10.82 9.28 -15.87
C SER A 52 -10.68 8.98 -17.36
N ALA A 53 -10.73 10.04 -18.18
CA ALA A 53 -10.47 9.93 -19.60
C ALA A 53 -9.03 9.50 -19.92
N LYS A 54 -8.11 9.66 -18.97
CA LYS A 54 -6.69 9.29 -19.07
C LYS A 54 -6.38 7.89 -18.53
N LEU A 55 -7.39 7.16 -18.05
CA LEU A 55 -7.19 5.84 -17.48
C LEU A 55 -6.43 4.87 -18.40
N PRO A 56 -6.69 4.81 -19.74
CA PRO A 56 -5.91 3.97 -20.63
C PRO A 56 -4.41 4.32 -20.66
N ASP A 57 -4.08 5.61 -20.63
CA ASP A 57 -2.68 6.07 -20.63
C ASP A 57 -1.99 5.76 -19.29
N LEU A 58 -2.73 5.91 -18.18
CA LEU A 58 -2.25 5.52 -16.85
C LEU A 58 -1.97 4.02 -16.77
N GLN A 59 -2.85 3.20 -17.35
CA GLN A 59 -2.68 1.74 -17.42
C GLN A 59 -1.46 1.39 -18.27
N ALA A 60 -1.34 1.96 -19.46
CA ALA A 60 -0.19 1.73 -20.35
C ALA A 60 1.14 2.10 -19.69
N LYS A 61 1.16 3.23 -18.95
CA LYS A 61 2.36 3.65 -18.22
C LYS A 61 2.67 2.74 -17.03
N ALA A 62 1.66 2.24 -16.34
CA ALA A 62 1.84 1.27 -15.26
C ALA A 62 2.42 -0.06 -15.79
N GLU A 63 1.85 -0.59 -16.87
CA GLU A 63 2.29 -1.84 -17.51
C GLU A 63 3.72 -1.76 -18.06
N ALA A 64 4.14 -0.58 -18.50
CA ALA A 64 5.52 -0.34 -18.97
C ALA A 64 6.57 -0.37 -17.85
N ASN A 65 6.16 -0.39 -16.58
CA ASN A 65 7.06 -0.38 -15.43
C ASN A 65 6.86 -1.63 -14.57
N ASP A 66 7.86 -2.49 -14.52
CA ASP A 66 7.82 -3.69 -13.67
C ASP A 66 7.53 -3.32 -12.20
N GLY A 67 6.73 -4.13 -11.55
CA GLY A 67 6.32 -3.89 -10.16
C GLY A 67 5.31 -2.76 -9.96
N THR A 68 4.71 -2.23 -11.04
CA THR A 68 3.67 -1.20 -10.95
C THR A 68 2.31 -1.78 -11.30
N TYR A 69 1.33 -1.52 -10.44
CA TYR A 69 -0.02 -2.04 -10.55
C TYR A 69 -1.02 -0.91 -10.36
N ILE A 70 -2.14 -0.96 -11.09
CA ILE A 70 -3.19 0.04 -10.99
C ILE A 70 -4.44 -0.54 -10.35
N LEU A 71 -4.98 0.19 -9.38
CA LEU A 71 -6.29 -0.05 -8.78
C LEU A 71 -7.18 1.15 -9.10
N THR A 72 -8.41 0.87 -9.47
CA THR A 72 -9.37 1.93 -9.80
C THR A 72 -10.52 1.96 -8.80
N TRP A 73 -11.08 3.15 -8.58
CA TRP A 73 -12.36 3.31 -7.89
C TRP A 73 -13.31 4.20 -8.71
N ASN A 74 -14.59 3.95 -8.59
CA ASN A 74 -15.60 4.79 -9.26
C ASN A 74 -15.97 5.96 -8.35
N ARG A 75 -15.32 7.11 -8.55
CA ARG A 75 -15.52 8.30 -7.75
C ARG A 75 -16.97 8.80 -7.74
N LYS A 76 -17.69 8.64 -8.85
CA LYS A 76 -19.09 9.06 -8.98
C LYS A 76 -20.03 8.24 -8.11
N GLU A 77 -19.76 6.96 -7.96
CA GLU A 77 -20.61 6.03 -7.21
C GLU A 77 -20.17 5.89 -5.75
N GLN A 78 -18.87 6.00 -5.50
CA GLN A 78 -18.26 5.68 -4.22
C GLN A 78 -17.79 6.91 -3.43
N GLY A 79 -17.93 8.11 -4.03
CA GLY A 79 -17.54 9.37 -3.41
C GLY A 79 -16.04 9.69 -3.49
N ASP A 80 -15.68 10.83 -2.94
CA ASP A 80 -14.31 11.38 -3.00
C ASP A 80 -13.35 10.78 -1.96
N GLY A 81 -13.89 10.20 -0.89
CA GLY A 81 -13.12 9.60 0.19
C GLY A 81 -12.74 8.16 -0.14
N ILE A 82 -11.44 7.89 -0.25
CA ILE A 82 -10.92 6.57 -0.47
C ILE A 82 -9.99 6.16 0.67
N LEU A 83 -10.15 4.95 1.15
CA LEU A 83 -9.28 4.32 2.12
C LEU A 83 -8.51 3.19 1.43
N ALA A 84 -7.19 3.27 1.45
CA ALA A 84 -6.33 2.18 1.02
C ALA A 84 -5.84 1.42 2.26
N LEU A 85 -6.17 0.15 2.32
CA LEU A 85 -5.79 -0.74 3.43
C LEU A 85 -4.73 -1.73 2.94
N TYR A 86 -3.56 -1.66 3.54
CA TYR A 86 -2.54 -2.69 3.41
C TYR A 86 -2.76 -3.77 4.47
N ARG A 87 -2.89 -5.01 4.03
CA ARG A 87 -3.16 -6.15 4.90
C ARG A 87 -2.04 -7.19 4.79
N ASN A 88 -1.49 -7.55 5.93
CA ASN A 88 -0.57 -8.67 6.08
C ASN A 88 -1.25 -9.80 6.81
N MET A 89 -1.16 -11.01 6.30
CA MET A 89 -1.70 -12.20 6.92
C MET A 89 -0.65 -13.31 6.96
N VAL A 90 -0.81 -14.22 7.93
CA VAL A 90 0.10 -15.37 8.11
C VAL A 90 1.56 -14.91 8.19
N ILE A 91 1.82 -14.06 9.17
CA ILE A 91 3.13 -13.44 9.39
C ILE A 91 4.02 -14.42 10.15
N ASN A 92 5.29 -14.47 9.78
CA ASN A 92 6.31 -15.19 10.54
C ASN A 92 6.44 -14.55 11.93
N GLU A 93 6.39 -15.35 12.98
CA GLU A 93 6.46 -14.87 14.37
C GLU A 93 7.78 -14.13 14.70
N ASN A 94 8.83 -14.40 13.95
CA ASN A 94 10.13 -13.72 14.09
C ASN A 94 10.23 -12.42 13.30
N TYR A 95 9.24 -12.08 12.46
CA TYR A 95 9.27 -10.86 11.66
C TYR A 95 9.01 -9.63 12.54
N GLN A 96 10.04 -8.84 12.77
CA GLN A 96 10.02 -7.70 13.71
C GLN A 96 9.15 -6.52 13.24
N HIS A 97 8.93 -6.37 11.92
CA HIS A 97 8.12 -5.29 11.33
C HIS A 97 6.65 -5.67 11.13
N SER A 98 6.20 -6.74 11.78
CA SER A 98 4.80 -7.14 11.71
C SER A 98 3.90 -6.20 12.54
N MET A 99 2.66 -6.00 12.09
CA MET A 99 1.64 -5.27 12.87
C MET A 99 1.43 -5.87 14.25
N ARG A 100 1.55 -7.18 14.39
CA ARG A 100 1.47 -7.87 15.69
C ARG A 100 2.56 -7.39 16.65
N LYS A 101 3.83 -7.39 16.20
CA LYS A 101 4.96 -6.92 17.01
C LYS A 101 4.84 -5.44 17.37
N LEU A 102 4.34 -4.66 16.41
CA LEU A 102 4.01 -3.26 16.65
C LEU A 102 2.96 -3.11 17.74
N MET A 103 1.84 -3.83 17.65
CA MET A 103 0.77 -3.78 18.63
C MET A 103 1.22 -4.23 20.02
N GLU A 104 2.07 -5.24 20.11
CA GLU A 104 2.71 -5.67 21.35
C GLU A 104 3.53 -4.52 21.97
N SER A 105 4.33 -3.82 21.16
CA SER A 105 5.15 -2.69 21.60
C SER A 105 4.30 -1.46 22.03
N VAL A 106 3.20 -1.20 21.33
CA VAL A 106 2.27 -0.11 21.63
C VAL A 106 1.46 -0.37 22.90
N SER A 107 1.03 -1.62 23.10
CA SER A 107 0.31 -2.01 24.32
C SER A 107 1.17 -1.78 25.58
N LEU A 108 2.48 -1.94 25.48
CA LEU A 108 3.43 -1.63 26.56
C LEU A 108 3.62 -0.12 26.78
N ALA A 109 3.49 0.69 25.72
CA ALA A 109 3.63 2.15 25.79
C ALA A 109 2.32 2.87 26.20
N ALA A 110 1.17 2.25 26.00
CA ALA A 110 -0.15 2.87 26.15
C ALA A 110 -0.71 2.85 27.58
N SER A 111 0.10 2.63 28.60
CA SER A 111 -0.32 2.79 30.01
C SER A 111 -0.41 4.27 30.45
N GLY A 112 -0.23 5.23 29.56
CA GLY A 112 -0.38 6.67 29.78
C GLY A 112 -1.54 7.24 28.98
N ASP A 113 -2.40 7.99 29.64
CA ASP A 113 -3.58 8.64 29.09
C ASP A 113 -3.22 9.67 28.00
N MET A 114 -3.50 9.33 26.75
CA MET A 114 -3.34 10.22 25.60
C MET A 114 -4.62 10.27 24.78
N SER A 115 -5.61 10.99 25.27
CA SER A 115 -6.99 10.97 24.79
C SER A 115 -7.29 11.67 23.45
N GLU A 116 -6.35 12.38 22.85
CA GLU A 116 -6.59 13.15 21.59
C GLU A 116 -5.67 12.81 20.42
N PHE A 117 -4.69 11.98 20.62
CA PHE A 117 -3.77 11.58 19.56
C PHE A 117 -4.00 10.11 19.23
N ASN A 118 -4.19 9.76 17.96
CA ASN A 118 -4.18 8.34 17.59
C ASN A 118 -2.73 7.87 17.43
N PRO A 119 -2.06 7.48 18.53
CA PRO A 119 -0.65 7.11 18.52
C PRO A 119 -0.42 5.83 17.73
N MET A 120 -1.50 5.05 17.47
CA MET A 120 -1.45 3.81 16.76
C MET A 120 -1.03 3.98 15.31
N THR A 121 -1.56 4.99 14.62
CA THR A 121 -1.17 5.25 13.22
C THR A 121 0.28 5.72 13.14
N MET A 122 0.68 6.59 14.06
CA MET A 122 2.04 7.14 14.06
C MET A 122 3.08 6.10 14.49
N LEU A 123 2.77 5.29 15.50
CA LEU A 123 3.63 4.18 15.91
C LEU A 123 3.69 3.08 14.88
N ALA A 124 2.58 2.80 14.15
CA ALA A 124 2.58 1.90 13.03
C ALA A 124 3.52 2.39 11.92
N MET A 125 3.47 3.66 11.58
CA MET A 125 4.36 4.26 10.59
C MET A 125 5.81 4.25 11.05
N LEU A 126 6.08 4.56 12.32
CA LEU A 126 7.44 4.57 12.88
C LEU A 126 8.04 3.17 13.01
N ALA A 127 7.27 2.19 13.45
CA ALA A 127 7.75 0.82 13.63
C ALA A 127 7.87 0.04 12.32
N MET A 128 7.02 0.32 11.34
CA MET A 128 7.19 -0.23 10.00
C MET A 128 8.36 0.42 9.26
N GLY A 129 8.74 1.65 9.64
CA GLY A 129 9.87 2.35 9.06
C GLY A 129 9.81 2.37 7.53
N ASN A 130 10.89 1.93 6.88
CA ASN A 130 10.96 1.83 5.42
C ASN A 130 10.11 0.69 4.82
N TRP A 131 9.55 -0.20 5.63
CA TRP A 131 8.72 -1.35 5.22
C TRP A 131 7.23 -1.02 5.18
N GLY A 132 6.85 0.16 5.69
CA GLY A 132 5.47 0.64 5.61
C GLY A 132 5.15 1.22 4.23
N PRO A 133 3.86 1.14 3.79
CA PRO A 133 3.43 1.79 2.57
C PRO A 133 3.59 3.31 2.70
N GLN A 134 4.08 3.93 1.63
CA GLN A 134 4.20 5.38 1.52
C GLN A 134 3.22 5.87 0.47
N GLY A 135 2.43 6.89 0.79
CA GLY A 135 1.42 7.45 -0.10
C GLY A 135 1.81 8.85 -0.59
N TYR A 136 1.61 9.07 -1.88
CA TYR A 136 1.84 10.37 -2.53
C TYR A 136 0.65 10.70 -3.41
N LYS A 137 0.37 11.98 -3.58
CA LYS A 137 -0.68 12.48 -4.45
C LYS A 137 -0.09 13.27 -5.59
N PHE A 138 -0.45 12.90 -6.81
CA PHE A 138 -0.05 13.58 -8.04
C PHE A 138 -1.27 13.90 -8.90
N SER A 139 -1.15 14.88 -9.79
CA SER A 139 -2.08 15.00 -10.90
C SER A 139 -1.81 13.89 -11.94
N GLU A 140 -2.82 13.55 -12.73
CA GLU A 140 -2.64 12.58 -13.82
C GLU A 140 -1.59 13.06 -14.83
N ASP A 141 -1.55 14.38 -15.10
CA ASP A 141 -0.58 14.98 -16.02
C ASP A 141 0.85 14.87 -15.51
N ASP A 142 1.06 15.15 -14.21
CA ASP A 142 2.36 14.98 -13.59
C ASP A 142 2.84 13.52 -13.68
N PHE A 143 1.94 12.58 -13.38
CA PHE A 143 2.26 11.16 -13.48
C PHE A 143 2.57 10.73 -14.92
N LEU A 144 1.80 11.21 -15.91
CA LEU A 144 2.00 10.88 -17.32
C LEU A 144 3.18 11.58 -17.96
N SER A 145 3.73 12.61 -17.33
CA SER A 145 4.89 13.34 -17.87
C SER A 145 6.12 12.44 -18.03
N ASP A 146 6.96 12.75 -19.03
CA ASP A 146 8.23 12.04 -19.26
C ASP A 146 9.24 12.27 -18.13
N SER A 147 9.07 13.35 -17.36
CA SER A 147 9.91 13.68 -16.21
C SER A 147 9.54 12.91 -14.96
N PHE A 148 8.42 12.20 -14.93
CA PHE A 148 8.00 11.42 -13.78
C PHE A 148 8.95 10.25 -13.53
N ASN A 149 9.51 10.20 -12.32
CA ASN A 149 10.47 9.18 -11.93
C ASN A 149 10.11 8.59 -10.58
N TYR A 150 9.78 7.30 -10.55
CA TYR A 150 9.48 6.55 -9.33
C TYR A 150 10.59 6.62 -8.27
N ALA A 151 11.85 6.62 -8.69
CA ALA A 151 12.98 6.71 -7.76
C ALA A 151 13.04 8.06 -7.03
N ASN A 152 12.55 9.13 -7.65
CA ASN A 152 12.49 10.43 -7.00
C ASN A 152 11.41 10.48 -5.91
N ILE A 153 10.26 9.83 -6.12
CA ILE A 153 9.19 9.75 -5.12
C ILE A 153 9.70 9.08 -3.85
N ARG A 154 10.45 7.99 -3.97
CA ARG A 154 11.02 7.24 -2.84
C ARG A 154 12.02 8.04 -2.02
N ARG A 155 12.60 9.10 -2.58
CA ARG A 155 13.56 10.00 -1.93
C ARG A 155 12.90 11.21 -1.27
N MET A 156 11.60 11.42 -1.51
CA MET A 156 10.83 12.48 -0.86
C MET A 156 10.47 12.04 0.58
N LYS A 157 11.50 11.98 1.44
CA LYS A 157 11.36 11.69 2.87
C LYS A 157 11.26 12.98 3.66
#